data_3bde9d25bec3a5d98522b32287266f33
#
_entry.id   3bde9d25bec3a5d98522b32287266f33
#
_cell.length_a   1.000
_cell.length_b   1.000
_cell.length_c   1.000
_cell.angle_alpha   90.00
_cell.angle_beta   90.00
_cell.angle_gamma   90.00
#
_symmetry.space_group_name_H-M   'P 1'
#
loop_
_entity.id
_entity.type
_entity.pdbx_description
1 polymer ?
#
loop_
_entity_poly.entity_id
_entity_poly.type
_entity_poly.pdbx_seq_one_letter_code
_entity_poly.pdbx_strand_id
1 'polypeptide(L)'
;MSTQAMTQQIAEYFKTQPVLKAWLFGSFSRGEQRPWSDVDILVQYDRSSPIGLLKIAGMKVDLEDLLHCDVDLVEDGTLRPWAVESVNNDRKLIYERT
;
A
#
# COMPACT_ATOMS: atom_id res chain seq x y z
N MET A 1 -0.11 -17.01 -2.90
CA MET A 1 -1.27 -16.10 -3.03
C MET A 1 -1.16 -15.36 -4.35
N SER A 2 -2.25 -15.28 -5.11
CA SER A 2 -2.25 -14.50 -6.35
C SER A 2 -2.27 -13.01 -6.05
N THR A 3 -1.83 -12.20 -7.01
CA THR A 3 -1.87 -10.74 -6.85
C THR A 3 -3.29 -10.24 -6.63
N GLN A 4 -4.27 -10.83 -7.31
CA GLN A 4 -5.67 -10.45 -7.16
C GLN A 4 -6.18 -10.74 -5.74
N ALA A 5 -5.89 -11.92 -5.20
CA ALA A 5 -6.29 -12.27 -3.84
C ALA A 5 -5.61 -11.35 -2.83
N MET A 6 -4.34 -11.01 -3.06
CA MET A 6 -3.59 -10.11 -2.19
C MET A 6 -4.22 -8.70 -2.19
N THR A 7 -4.56 -8.17 -3.36
CA THR A 7 -5.16 -6.83 -3.43
C THR A 7 -6.52 -6.78 -2.77
N GLN A 8 -7.31 -7.86 -2.87
CA GLN A 8 -8.60 -7.95 -2.18
C GLN A 8 -8.43 -7.92 -0.66
N GLN A 9 -7.44 -8.66 -0.14
CA GLN A 9 -7.18 -8.68 1.30
C GLN A 9 -6.71 -7.31 1.80
N ILE A 10 -5.86 -6.63 1.04
CA ILE A 10 -5.39 -5.29 1.39
C ILE A 10 -6.58 -4.32 1.42
N ALA A 11 -7.45 -4.36 0.41
CA ALA A 11 -8.61 -3.49 0.33
C ALA A 11 -9.56 -3.72 1.49
N GLU A 12 -9.83 -4.97 1.84
CA GLU A 12 -10.69 -5.29 2.98
C GLU A 12 -10.11 -4.76 4.29
N TYR A 13 -8.80 -4.89 4.47
CA TYR A 13 -8.14 -4.36 5.66
C TYR A 13 -8.29 -2.83 5.74
N PHE A 14 -8.06 -2.12 4.64
CA PHE A 14 -8.12 -0.66 4.63
C PHE A 14 -9.52 -0.11 4.86
N LYS A 15 -10.58 -0.89 4.66
CA LYS A 15 -11.93 -0.44 4.97
C LYS A 15 -12.12 -0.03 6.42
N THR A 16 -11.32 -0.60 7.33
CA THR A 16 -11.39 -0.31 8.77
C THR A 16 -10.32 0.67 9.22
N GLN A 17 -9.54 1.22 8.29
CA GLN A 17 -8.40 2.08 8.60
C GLN A 17 -8.64 3.51 8.10
N PRO A 18 -7.91 4.51 8.62
CA PRO A 18 -8.05 5.90 8.15
C PRO A 18 -7.33 6.10 6.82
N VAL A 19 -7.79 5.42 5.79
CA VAL A 19 -7.20 5.42 4.45
C VAL A 19 -8.27 5.82 3.44
N LEU A 20 -7.97 6.80 2.60
CA LEU A 20 -8.86 7.24 1.53
C LEU A 20 -8.63 6.46 0.25
N LYS A 21 -7.38 6.26 -0.12
CA LYS A 21 -7.00 5.53 -1.34
C LYS A 21 -5.71 4.78 -1.09
N ALA A 22 -5.53 3.68 -1.81
CA ALA A 22 -4.28 2.93 -1.80
C ALA A 22 -3.98 2.40 -3.19
N TRP A 23 -2.71 2.40 -3.54
CA TRP A 23 -2.22 1.91 -4.84
C TRP A 23 -1.12 0.90 -4.59
N LEU A 24 -1.07 -0.12 -5.45
CA LEU A 24 0.05 -1.05 -5.52
C LEU A 24 1.06 -0.50 -6.53
N PHE A 25 2.34 -0.51 -6.17
CA PHE A 25 3.39 -0.10 -7.10
C PHE A 25 4.60 -1.02 -6.96
N GLY A 26 5.64 -0.76 -7.76
CA GLY A 26 6.83 -1.60 -7.76
C GLY A 26 6.61 -2.92 -8.50
N SER A 27 7.33 -3.97 -8.10
CA SER A 27 7.36 -5.23 -8.83
C SER A 27 5.99 -5.90 -8.90
N PHE A 28 5.18 -5.80 -7.85
CA PHE A 28 3.84 -6.41 -7.85
C PHE A 28 2.90 -5.74 -8.85
N SER A 29 2.99 -4.42 -9.02
CA SER A 29 2.14 -3.72 -9.99
C SER A 29 2.51 -4.05 -11.43
N ARG A 30 3.78 -4.40 -11.67
CA ARG A 30 4.28 -4.75 -13.00
C ARG A 30 4.21 -6.24 -13.32
N GLY A 31 3.78 -7.06 -12.36
CA GLY A 31 3.77 -8.51 -12.54
C GLY A 31 5.17 -9.14 -12.50
N GLU A 32 6.13 -8.43 -11.93
CA GLU A 32 7.53 -8.89 -11.85
C GLU A 32 7.88 -9.45 -10.48
N GLN A 33 6.87 -9.69 -9.63
CA GLN A 33 7.09 -10.15 -8.27
C GLN A 33 7.75 -11.52 -8.23
N ARG A 34 8.57 -11.71 -7.19
CA ARG A 34 9.22 -12.98 -6.89
C ARG A 34 8.83 -13.38 -5.47
N PRO A 35 9.08 -14.64 -5.04
CA PRO A 35 8.69 -15.07 -3.70
C PRO A 35 9.23 -14.19 -2.56
N TRP A 36 10.36 -13.52 -2.79
CA TRP A 36 11.00 -12.65 -1.80
C TRP A 36 10.77 -11.16 -2.07
N SER A 37 9.91 -10.79 -3.02
CA SER A 37 9.62 -9.39 -3.32
C SER A 37 8.80 -8.76 -2.21
N ASP A 38 9.14 -7.51 -1.85
CA ASP A 38 8.34 -6.71 -0.93
C ASP A 38 7.08 -6.21 -1.65
N VAL A 39 6.02 -6.03 -0.87
CA VAL A 39 4.79 -5.41 -1.38
C VAL A 39 4.88 -3.92 -1.11
N ASP A 40 4.89 -3.12 -2.17
CA ASP A 40 4.99 -1.66 -2.08
C ASP A 40 3.59 -1.05 -2.25
N ILE A 41 3.11 -0.35 -1.22
CA ILE A 41 1.78 0.24 -1.20
C ILE A 41 1.88 1.74 -0.98
N LEU A 42 1.33 2.52 -1.92
CA LEU A 42 1.20 3.96 -1.80
C LEU A 42 -0.17 4.25 -1.18
N VAL A 43 -0.21 5.07 -0.14
CA VAL A 43 -1.42 5.30 0.65
C VAL A 43 -1.71 6.79 0.76
N GLN A 44 -2.98 7.15 0.55
CA GLN A 44 -3.49 8.48 0.88
C GLN A 44 -4.30 8.34 2.17
N TYR A 45 -3.80 8.92 3.27
CA TYR A 45 -4.44 8.81 4.57
C TYR A 45 -5.58 9.83 4.75
N ASP A 46 -6.56 9.44 5.55
CA ASP A 46 -7.62 10.35 5.99
C ASP A 46 -7.08 11.20 7.15
N ARG A 47 -6.73 12.45 6.86
CA ARG A 47 -6.15 13.38 7.84
C ARG A 47 -7.19 14.10 8.68
N SER A 48 -8.47 13.74 8.55
CA SER A 48 -9.50 14.25 9.45
C SER A 48 -9.34 13.71 10.87
N SER A 49 -8.60 12.61 11.02
CA SER A 49 -8.22 12.05 12.33
C SER A 49 -6.70 12.10 12.47
N PRO A 50 -6.17 12.26 13.70
CA PRO A 50 -4.72 12.22 13.90
C PRO A 50 -4.17 10.84 13.53
N ILE A 51 -3.11 10.84 12.72
CA ILE A 51 -2.42 9.60 12.33
C ILE A 51 -0.95 9.76 12.68
N GLY A 52 -0.49 9.02 13.68
CA GLY A 52 0.90 9.04 14.10
C GLY A 52 1.68 7.85 13.53
N LEU A 53 2.99 7.88 13.80
CA LEU A 53 3.89 6.82 13.36
C LEU A 53 3.49 5.45 13.91
N LEU A 54 2.97 5.40 15.13
CA LEU A 54 2.55 4.13 15.73
C LEU A 54 1.38 3.52 14.97
N LYS A 55 0.45 4.34 14.49
CA LYS A 55 -0.67 3.84 13.70
C LYS A 55 -0.18 3.29 12.36
N ILE A 56 0.73 4.01 11.70
CA ILE A 56 1.29 3.58 10.42
C ILE A 56 2.11 2.28 10.60
N ALA A 57 2.93 2.23 11.64
CA ALA A 57 3.71 1.02 11.94
C ALA A 57 2.81 -0.18 12.23
N GLY A 58 1.70 0.05 12.94
CA GLY A 58 0.72 -1.01 13.22
C GLY A 58 0.07 -1.53 11.96
N MET A 59 -0.28 -0.64 11.02
CA MET A 59 -0.84 -1.06 9.73
C MET A 59 0.16 -1.89 8.92
N LYS A 60 1.44 -1.49 8.93
CA LYS A 60 2.50 -2.23 8.25
C LYS A 60 2.60 -3.66 8.82
N VAL A 61 2.65 -3.79 10.14
CA VAL A 61 2.75 -5.10 10.80
C VAL A 61 1.51 -5.95 10.50
N ASP A 62 0.32 -5.36 10.58
CA ASP A 62 -0.93 -6.08 10.31
C ASP A 62 -0.93 -6.62 8.87
N LEU A 63 -0.49 -5.81 7.91
CA LEU A 63 -0.44 -6.24 6.51
C LEU A 63 0.62 -7.31 6.30
N GLU A 64 1.76 -7.21 6.95
CA GLU A 64 2.80 -8.23 6.86
C GLU A 64 2.31 -9.57 7.40
N ASP A 65 1.59 -9.55 8.52
CA ASP A 65 0.99 -10.76 9.08
C ASP A 65 -0.08 -11.34 8.15
N LEU A 66 -0.88 -10.47 7.54
CA LEU A 66 -1.96 -10.88 6.64
C LEU A 66 -1.41 -11.48 5.35
N LEU A 67 -0.36 -10.89 4.79
CA LEU A 67 0.17 -11.27 3.48
C LEU A 67 1.36 -12.22 3.56
N HIS A 68 1.93 -12.43 4.74
CA HIS A 68 3.09 -13.30 4.96
C HIS A 68 4.31 -12.87 4.13
N CYS A 69 4.51 -11.54 4.00
CA CYS A 69 5.66 -10.98 3.30
C CYS A 69 5.92 -9.57 3.82
N ASP A 70 7.08 -9.01 3.48
CA ASP A 70 7.41 -7.64 3.86
C ASP A 70 6.54 -6.66 3.09
N VAL A 71 6.12 -5.59 3.77
CA VAL A 71 5.26 -4.56 3.20
C VAL A 71 5.89 -3.19 3.45
N ASP A 72 5.96 -2.37 2.41
CA ASP A 72 6.36 -0.98 2.49
C ASP A 72 5.13 -0.09 2.31
N LEU A 73 4.86 0.77 3.29
CA LEU A 73 3.78 1.76 3.19
C LEU A 73 4.41 3.13 2.95
N VAL A 74 4.07 3.74 1.83
CA VAL A 74 4.56 5.05 1.44
C VAL A 74 3.39 6.01 1.34
N GLU A 75 3.46 7.15 2.02
CA GLU A 75 2.38 8.13 1.96
C GLU A 75 2.43 8.90 0.64
N ASP A 76 1.28 9.01 -0.04
CA ASP A 76 1.16 9.78 -1.27
C ASP A 76 1.48 11.26 -0.96
N GLY A 77 2.34 11.85 -1.79
CA GLY A 77 2.78 13.23 -1.61
C GLY A 77 4.11 13.38 -0.90
N THR A 78 4.67 12.30 -0.31
CA THR A 78 5.97 12.35 0.37
C THR A 78 7.11 11.84 -0.50
N LEU A 79 6.82 11.39 -1.71
CA LEU A 79 7.83 10.85 -2.62
C LEU A 79 8.78 11.95 -3.07
N ARG A 80 10.04 11.58 -3.22
CA ARG A 80 11.04 12.51 -3.76
C ARG A 80 10.72 12.80 -5.23
N PRO A 81 11.04 14.03 -5.73
CA PRO A 81 10.68 14.40 -7.11
C PRO A 81 11.14 13.41 -8.16
N TRP A 82 12.33 12.82 -8.00
CA TRP A 82 12.86 11.87 -8.98
C TRP A 82 12.11 10.53 -8.98
N ALA A 83 11.38 10.22 -7.91
CA ALA A 83 10.64 8.96 -7.80
C ALA A 83 9.17 9.10 -8.21
N VAL A 84 8.62 10.32 -8.21
CA VAL A 84 7.18 10.56 -8.44
C VAL A 84 6.73 10.04 -9.80
N GLU A 85 7.48 10.34 -10.85
CA GLU A 85 7.10 9.94 -12.21
C GLU A 85 7.08 8.42 -12.34
N SER A 86 8.10 7.74 -11.84
CA SER A 86 8.18 6.28 -11.91
C SER A 86 7.01 5.63 -11.16
N VAL A 87 6.72 6.09 -9.95
CA VAL A 87 5.61 5.55 -9.14
C VAL A 87 4.27 5.82 -9.81
N ASN A 88 4.06 7.02 -10.35
CA ASN A 88 2.81 7.36 -11.02
C ASN A 88 2.56 6.51 -12.26
N ASN A 89 3.62 6.12 -12.97
CA ASN A 89 3.50 5.25 -14.13
C ASN A 89 3.18 3.81 -13.74
N ASP A 90 3.70 3.35 -12.60
CA ASP A 90 3.58 1.95 -12.16
C ASP A 90 2.37 1.71 -11.25
N ARG A 91 1.85 2.73 -10.60
CA ARG A 91 0.84 2.54 -9.55
C ARG A 91 -0.48 2.05 -10.10
N LYS A 92 -1.09 1.13 -9.35
CA LYS A 92 -2.38 0.54 -9.68
C LYS A 92 -3.32 0.71 -8.49
N LEU A 93 -4.45 1.37 -8.70
CA LEU A 93 -5.42 1.60 -7.63
C LEU A 93 -5.99 0.26 -7.14
N ILE A 94 -5.90 0.02 -5.84
CA ILE A 94 -6.42 -1.21 -5.23
C ILE A 94 -7.48 -0.95 -4.18
N TYR A 95 -7.61 0.28 -3.70
CA TYR A 95 -8.62 0.64 -2.71
C TYR A 95 -8.98 2.11 -2.85
N GLU A 96 -10.28 2.41 -2.77
CA GLU A 96 -10.79 3.78 -2.73
C GLU A 96 -12.02 3.78 -1.82
N ARG A 97 -12.01 4.68 -0.82
CA ARG A 97 -13.16 4.83 0.09
C ARG A 97 -14.31 5.50 -0.69
N THR A 98 -15.48 4.95 -0.53
CA THR A 98 -16.70 5.50 -1.14
C THR A 98 -17.51 6.31 -0.13
#